data_52dc010e0535e1995d0be4d91837a469
#
_entry.id   52dc010e0535e1995d0be4d91837a469
#
_cell.length_a   1.000
_cell.length_b   1.000
_cell.length_c   1.000
_cell.angle_alpha   90.00
_cell.angle_beta   90.00
_cell.angle_gamma   90.00
#
_symmetry.space_group_name_H-M   'P 1'
#
loop_
_entity.id
_entity.type
_entity.pdbx_description
1 polymer ?
#
loop_
_entity_poly.entity_id
_entity_poly.type
_entity_poly.pdbx_seq_one_letter_code
_entity_poly.pdbx_strand_id
1 'polypeptide(L)'
;MLIAGMLLWLVPMAALTLMLGWAHPLTQMSWFFTKAALMTFGGAYAVLPYVYQGAVTHYGWLTAGQMMDGLALGESTPGPLIMVVTFVGFVGGYTKAVLGVDDVLLGGIAAACLVTWFTFLPSFIFILTGGPFIETTHNKVGFTAPLTAITAAVVGVILNLALFFIWHSVWGPSGFDPWSAAIALGAAGLLFRYKWKLTWVLAAAAAVGLIVHMAGLSGAG
;
A
#
# COMPACT_ATOMS: atom_id res chain seq x y z
N MET A 1 19.31 -7.24 20.70
CA MET A 1 18.59 -6.74 19.54
C MET A 1 17.11 -7.18 19.55
N LEU A 2 16.81 -8.49 19.58
CA LEU A 2 15.41 -9.01 19.56
C LEU A 2 14.56 -8.44 20.70
N ILE A 3 15.03 -8.46 21.93
CA ILE A 3 14.31 -7.94 23.10
C ILE A 3 13.99 -6.44 22.94
N ALA A 4 14.94 -5.65 22.48
CA ALA A 4 14.72 -4.22 22.22
C ALA A 4 13.67 -3.99 21.12
N GLY A 5 13.72 -4.76 20.03
CA GLY A 5 12.73 -4.70 18.98
C GLY A 5 11.33 -5.09 19.44
N MET A 6 11.23 -6.15 20.24
CA MET A 6 9.96 -6.56 20.86
C MET A 6 9.39 -5.49 21.80
N LEU A 7 10.23 -4.85 22.60
CA LEU A 7 9.81 -3.75 23.48
C LEU A 7 9.32 -2.54 22.66
N LEU A 8 10.02 -2.18 21.58
CA LEU A 8 9.63 -1.10 20.66
C LEU A 8 8.29 -1.36 19.97
N TRP A 9 7.89 -2.61 19.85
CA TRP A 9 6.57 -2.99 19.35
C TRP A 9 5.53 -3.08 20.47
N LEU A 10 5.85 -3.79 21.56
CA LEU A 10 4.91 -4.08 22.66
C LEU A 10 4.51 -2.82 23.43
N VAL A 11 5.47 -1.93 23.73
CA VAL A 11 5.18 -0.74 24.56
C VAL A 11 4.20 0.20 23.88
N PRO A 12 4.38 0.63 22.60
CA PRO A 12 3.39 1.46 21.93
C PRO A 12 2.05 0.74 21.74
N MET A 13 2.06 -0.56 21.41
CA MET A 13 0.83 -1.33 21.22
C MET A 13 0.04 -1.47 22.53
N ALA A 14 0.71 -1.75 23.64
CA ALA A 14 0.09 -1.81 24.96
C ALA A 14 -0.44 -0.42 25.38
N ALA A 15 0.32 0.65 25.16
CA ALA A 15 -0.13 2.01 25.45
C ALA A 15 -1.41 2.37 24.67
N LEU A 16 -1.44 2.10 23.37
CA LEU A 16 -2.64 2.33 22.54
C LEU A 16 -3.84 1.52 23.04
N THR A 17 -3.62 0.25 23.36
CA THR A 17 -4.70 -0.63 23.81
C THR A 17 -5.25 -0.24 25.17
N LEU A 18 -4.38 0.17 26.11
CA LEU A 18 -4.76 0.55 27.47
C LEU A 18 -5.37 1.94 27.52
N MET A 19 -4.89 2.90 26.72
CA MET A 19 -5.35 4.29 26.76
C MET A 19 -6.57 4.52 25.87
N LEU A 20 -6.60 3.92 24.69
CA LEU A 20 -7.64 4.17 23.67
C LEU A 20 -8.62 3.00 23.51
N GLY A 21 -8.23 1.81 23.96
CA GLY A 21 -8.99 0.59 23.79
C GLY A 21 -8.78 -0.07 22.42
N TRP A 22 -9.23 -1.33 22.31
CA TRP A 22 -9.05 -2.13 21.09
C TRP A 22 -9.90 -1.66 19.90
N ALA A 23 -11.08 -1.09 20.17
CA ALA A 23 -11.98 -0.60 19.12
C ALA A 23 -11.53 0.72 18.47
N HIS A 24 -10.55 1.40 19.05
CA HIS A 24 -10.08 2.68 18.54
C HIS A 24 -9.32 2.51 17.21
N PRO A 25 -9.56 3.38 16.20
CA PRO A 25 -8.95 3.23 14.87
C PRO A 25 -7.42 3.17 14.89
N LEU A 26 -6.74 3.95 15.73
CA LEU A 26 -5.27 3.92 15.85
C LEU A 26 -4.76 2.55 16.32
N THR A 27 -5.42 1.91 17.28
CA THR A 27 -5.08 0.58 17.77
C THR A 27 -5.31 -0.47 16.69
N GLN A 28 -6.44 -0.39 15.99
CA GLN A 28 -6.77 -1.30 14.88
C GLN A 28 -5.79 -1.16 13.72
N MET A 29 -5.42 0.08 13.34
CA MET A 29 -4.42 0.34 12.31
C MET A 29 -3.06 -0.24 12.70
N SER A 30 -2.58 0.00 13.91
CA SER A 30 -1.30 -0.50 14.40
C SER A 30 -1.21 -2.02 14.33
N TRP A 31 -2.26 -2.72 14.76
CA TRP A 31 -2.34 -4.17 14.68
C TRP A 31 -2.47 -4.68 13.24
N PHE A 32 -3.33 -4.05 12.44
CA PHE A 32 -3.55 -4.44 11.05
C PHE A 32 -2.27 -4.33 10.23
N PHE A 33 -1.56 -3.21 10.33
CA PHE A 33 -0.33 -2.98 9.58
C PHE A 33 0.87 -3.79 10.10
N THR A 34 0.88 -4.17 11.36
CA THR A 34 1.82 -5.21 11.85
C THR A 34 1.59 -6.53 11.12
N LYS A 35 0.34 -6.99 11.02
CA LYS A 35 0.02 -8.22 10.27
C LYS A 35 0.39 -8.09 8.79
N ALA A 36 0.05 -6.95 8.16
CA ALA A 36 0.42 -6.67 6.79
C ALA A 36 1.94 -6.77 6.58
N ALA A 37 2.73 -6.17 7.48
CA ALA A 37 4.18 -6.23 7.42
C ALA A 37 4.72 -7.66 7.54
N LEU A 38 4.17 -8.46 8.45
CA LEU A 38 4.55 -9.87 8.62
C LEU A 38 4.14 -10.75 7.44
N MET A 39 3.14 -10.36 6.66
CA MET A 39 2.69 -11.06 5.46
C MET A 39 3.39 -10.57 4.19
N THR A 40 4.21 -9.52 4.25
CA THR A 40 4.90 -8.93 3.09
C THR A 40 6.12 -9.77 2.68
N PHE A 41 5.92 -11.06 2.43
CA PHE A 41 6.95 -11.91 1.83
C PHE A 41 6.84 -11.83 0.29
N GLY A 42 7.87 -11.25 -0.34
CA GLY A 42 7.93 -11.18 -1.80
C GLY A 42 7.69 -9.79 -2.41
N GLY A 43 7.54 -8.76 -1.57
CA GLY A 43 7.45 -7.37 -2.02
C GLY A 43 6.13 -6.69 -1.68
N ALA A 44 6.12 -5.36 -1.80
CA ALA A 44 4.99 -4.52 -1.42
C ALA A 44 3.71 -4.84 -2.21
N TYR A 45 3.83 -5.20 -3.49
CA TYR A 45 2.67 -5.57 -4.31
C TYR A 45 1.89 -6.76 -3.76
N ALA A 46 2.57 -7.72 -3.11
CA ALA A 46 1.93 -8.89 -2.55
C ALA A 46 0.92 -8.57 -1.42
N VAL A 47 1.16 -7.50 -0.69
CA VAL A 47 0.32 -7.11 0.46
C VAL A 47 -0.78 -6.11 0.09
N LEU A 48 -0.69 -5.44 -1.06
CA LEU A 48 -1.65 -4.40 -1.45
C LEU A 48 -3.12 -4.89 -1.52
N PRO A 49 -3.45 -6.08 -2.06
CA PRO A 49 -4.82 -6.60 -2.02
C PRO A 49 -5.34 -6.79 -0.59
N TYR A 50 -4.49 -7.24 0.34
CA TYR A 50 -4.82 -7.36 1.75
C TYR A 50 -5.07 -6.00 2.39
N VAL A 51 -4.21 -5.00 2.08
CA VAL A 51 -4.38 -3.63 2.56
C VAL A 51 -5.67 -3.02 2.01
N TYR A 52 -5.99 -3.20 0.73
CA TYR A 52 -7.24 -2.75 0.15
C TYR A 52 -8.45 -3.36 0.86
N GLN A 53 -8.47 -4.69 0.99
CA GLN A 53 -9.59 -5.39 1.63
C GLN A 53 -9.79 -4.94 3.08
N GLY A 54 -8.70 -4.75 3.83
CA GLY A 54 -8.76 -4.27 5.20
C GLY A 54 -9.20 -2.80 5.25
N ALA A 55 -8.46 -1.91 4.62
CA ALA A 55 -8.65 -0.47 4.76
C ALA A 55 -9.95 0.04 4.12
N VAL A 56 -10.36 -0.52 2.99
CA VAL A 56 -11.57 -0.10 2.26
C VAL A 56 -12.79 -0.92 2.67
N THR A 57 -12.70 -2.26 2.56
CA THR A 57 -13.90 -3.13 2.69
C THR A 57 -14.23 -3.42 4.15
N HIS A 58 -13.23 -3.73 4.98
CA HIS A 58 -13.48 -4.19 6.35
C HIS A 58 -13.61 -3.04 7.34
N TYR A 59 -12.64 -2.15 7.39
CA TYR A 59 -12.61 -1.04 8.35
C TYR A 59 -13.21 0.26 7.80
N GLY A 60 -13.31 0.43 6.48
CA GLY A 60 -13.82 1.63 5.83
C GLY A 60 -13.02 2.88 6.21
N TRP A 61 -11.69 2.77 6.33
CA TRP A 61 -10.81 3.92 6.60
C TRP A 61 -10.71 4.84 5.38
N LEU A 62 -10.76 4.25 4.17
CA LEU A 62 -10.72 4.94 2.89
C LEU A 62 -11.86 4.47 1.99
N THR A 63 -12.19 5.29 1.00
CA THR A 63 -12.96 4.86 -0.16
C THR A 63 -12.07 4.15 -1.18
N ALA A 64 -12.69 3.42 -2.12
CA ALA A 64 -11.96 2.79 -3.22
C ALA A 64 -11.19 3.82 -4.06
N GLY A 65 -11.79 4.98 -4.35
CA GLY A 65 -11.14 6.08 -5.08
C GLY A 65 -9.90 6.60 -4.34
N GLN A 66 -10.02 6.90 -3.04
CA GLN A 66 -8.89 7.35 -2.23
C GLN A 66 -7.76 6.31 -2.19
N MET A 67 -8.08 5.02 -2.16
CA MET A 67 -7.05 3.98 -2.22
C MET A 67 -6.33 3.97 -3.57
N MET A 68 -7.05 4.18 -4.67
CA MET A 68 -6.46 4.32 -6.01
C MET A 68 -5.54 5.55 -6.10
N ASP A 69 -5.96 6.69 -5.53
CA ASP A 69 -5.13 7.90 -5.46
C ASP A 69 -3.82 7.63 -4.69
N GLY A 70 -3.92 6.93 -3.55
CA GLY A 70 -2.77 6.55 -2.74
C GLY A 70 -1.80 5.64 -3.48
N LEU A 71 -2.31 4.72 -4.29
CA LEU A 71 -1.48 3.84 -5.12
C LEU A 71 -0.81 4.61 -6.26
N ALA A 72 -1.55 5.47 -6.95
CA ALA A 72 -0.99 6.33 -8.00
C ALA A 72 0.11 7.24 -7.44
N LEU A 73 -0.10 7.80 -6.24
CA LEU A 73 0.89 8.60 -5.54
C LEU A 73 2.13 7.78 -5.17
N GLY A 74 1.94 6.55 -4.66
CA GLY A 74 3.02 5.64 -4.30
C GLY A 74 3.87 5.23 -5.51
N GLU A 75 3.23 4.96 -6.66
CA GLU A 75 3.90 4.60 -7.90
C GLU A 75 4.66 5.78 -8.54
N SER A 76 4.14 6.99 -8.41
CA SER A 76 4.75 8.20 -8.98
C SER A 76 5.86 8.78 -8.10
N THR A 77 5.90 8.43 -6.83
CA THR A 77 6.89 8.96 -5.87
C THR A 77 8.14 8.08 -5.86
N PRO A 78 9.35 8.66 -6.02
CA PRO A 78 10.57 7.88 -5.89
C PRO A 78 10.76 7.42 -4.45
N GLY A 79 10.58 6.11 -4.21
CA GLY A 79 10.68 5.52 -2.88
C GLY A 79 10.14 4.09 -2.82
N PRO A 80 10.11 3.48 -1.63
CA PRO A 80 9.51 2.17 -1.44
C PRO A 80 7.99 2.25 -1.65
N LEU A 81 7.44 1.42 -2.54
CA LEU A 81 5.99 1.35 -2.80
C LEU A 81 5.17 1.13 -1.51
N ILE A 82 5.74 0.43 -0.53
CA ILE A 82 5.08 0.21 0.76
C ILE A 82 4.71 1.52 1.48
N MET A 83 5.29 2.67 1.10
CA MET A 83 4.92 3.97 1.65
C MET A 83 3.47 4.36 1.37
N VAL A 84 2.78 3.69 0.45
CA VAL A 84 1.34 3.83 0.28
C VAL A 84 0.57 3.60 1.59
N VAL A 85 1.08 2.77 2.49
CA VAL A 85 0.45 2.51 3.80
C VAL A 85 0.45 3.76 4.70
N THR A 86 1.45 4.64 4.55
CA THR A 86 1.51 5.93 5.24
C THR A 86 0.35 6.84 4.80
N PHE A 87 0.08 6.87 3.49
CA PHE A 87 -1.09 7.56 2.94
C PHE A 87 -2.39 6.97 3.49
N VAL A 88 -2.52 5.64 3.52
CA VAL A 88 -3.69 4.96 4.10
C VAL A 88 -3.87 5.34 5.56
N GLY A 89 -2.78 5.37 6.34
CA GLY A 89 -2.81 5.81 7.73
C GLY A 89 -3.26 7.27 7.87
N PHE A 90 -2.69 8.16 7.07
CA PHE A 90 -3.05 9.58 7.09
C PHE A 90 -4.53 9.81 6.78
N VAL A 91 -5.00 9.31 5.63
CA VAL A 91 -6.40 9.50 5.21
C VAL A 91 -7.36 8.84 6.20
N GLY A 92 -7.04 7.62 6.67
CA GLY A 92 -7.86 6.94 7.67
C GLY A 92 -7.92 7.67 9.00
N GLY A 93 -6.79 8.20 9.49
CA GLY A 93 -6.74 8.99 10.72
C GLY A 93 -7.48 10.33 10.61
N TYR A 94 -7.36 10.97 9.45
CA TYR A 94 -8.05 12.22 9.13
C TYR A 94 -9.57 12.02 9.02
N THR A 95 -10.02 11.06 8.22
CA THR A 95 -11.45 10.82 7.97
C THR A 95 -12.18 10.27 9.20
N LYS A 96 -11.50 9.52 10.05
CA LYS A 96 -12.07 9.00 11.31
C LYS A 96 -11.92 9.96 12.50
N ALA A 97 -11.34 11.15 12.28
CA ALA A 97 -11.11 12.15 13.33
C ALA A 97 -10.55 11.52 14.62
N VAL A 98 -9.48 10.72 14.48
CA VAL A 98 -8.95 9.86 15.57
C VAL A 98 -8.46 10.61 16.80
N LEU A 99 -8.20 11.91 16.70
CA LEU A 99 -7.89 12.80 17.84
C LEU A 99 -8.99 13.83 18.12
N GLY A 100 -10.16 13.66 17.50
CA GLY A 100 -11.28 14.59 17.60
C GLY A 100 -11.45 15.46 16.34
N VAL A 101 -12.61 16.10 16.25
CA VAL A 101 -12.98 16.89 15.04
C VAL A 101 -12.21 18.20 14.90
N ASP A 102 -11.66 18.72 15.99
CA ASP A 102 -10.87 19.95 15.98
C ASP A 102 -9.41 19.70 15.53
N ASP A 103 -8.91 18.46 15.68
CA ASP A 103 -7.53 18.08 15.44
C ASP A 103 -7.38 16.99 14.36
N VAL A 104 -8.24 17.01 13.33
CA VAL A 104 -8.24 15.99 12.27
C VAL A 104 -6.90 15.87 11.53
N LEU A 105 -6.20 17.00 11.29
CA LEU A 105 -4.90 17.02 10.65
C LEU A 105 -3.84 16.32 11.51
N LEU A 106 -3.80 16.64 12.80
CA LEU A 106 -2.91 15.98 13.76
C LEU A 106 -3.25 14.50 13.89
N GLY A 107 -4.53 14.15 13.88
CA GLY A 107 -5.01 12.77 13.84
C GLY A 107 -4.51 12.00 12.63
N GLY A 108 -4.56 12.62 11.44
CA GLY A 108 -3.99 12.05 10.22
C GLY A 108 -2.48 11.83 10.30
N ILE A 109 -1.74 12.84 10.78
CA ILE A 109 -0.28 12.75 10.95
C ILE A 109 0.09 11.66 11.97
N ALA A 110 -0.59 11.63 13.12
CA ALA A 110 -0.34 10.61 14.15
C ALA A 110 -0.60 9.19 13.61
N ALA A 111 -1.70 9.00 12.89
CA ALA A 111 -2.02 7.71 12.28
C ALA A 111 -1.00 7.32 11.19
N ALA A 112 -0.54 8.26 10.35
CA ALA A 112 0.50 8.03 9.37
C ALA A 112 1.81 7.57 10.02
N CYS A 113 2.25 8.26 11.08
CA CYS A 113 3.44 7.89 11.83
C CYS A 113 3.31 6.50 12.46
N LEU A 114 2.18 6.21 13.09
CA LEU A 114 1.90 4.91 13.71
C LEU A 114 1.89 3.78 12.69
N VAL A 115 1.18 3.95 11.58
CA VAL A 115 1.12 2.95 10.50
C VAL A 115 2.51 2.69 9.93
N THR A 116 3.28 3.74 9.67
CA THR A 116 4.67 3.62 9.21
C THR A 116 5.52 2.88 10.23
N TRP A 117 5.44 3.24 11.52
CA TRP A 117 6.17 2.57 12.59
C TRP A 117 5.89 1.07 12.63
N PHE A 118 4.62 0.68 12.71
CA PHE A 118 4.21 -0.72 12.83
C PHE A 118 4.42 -1.53 11.55
N THR A 119 4.52 -0.88 10.39
CA THR A 119 4.84 -1.53 9.12
C THR A 119 6.34 -1.82 8.98
N PHE A 120 7.19 -0.87 9.34
CA PHE A 120 8.64 -1.01 9.13
C PHE A 120 9.36 -1.71 10.28
N LEU A 121 8.88 -1.56 11.51
CA LEU A 121 9.52 -2.12 12.69
C LEU A 121 9.77 -3.64 12.61
N PRO A 122 8.81 -4.50 12.18
CA PRO A 122 9.07 -5.92 12.01
C PRO A 122 10.22 -6.22 11.05
N SER A 123 10.31 -5.48 9.93
CA SER A 123 11.39 -5.64 8.96
C SER A 123 12.76 -5.32 9.56
N PHE A 124 12.87 -4.24 10.35
CA PHE A 124 14.10 -3.92 11.07
C PHE A 124 14.47 -5.00 12.10
N ILE A 125 13.48 -5.53 12.83
CA ILE A 125 13.72 -6.63 13.79
C ILE A 125 14.28 -7.84 13.04
N PHE A 126 13.68 -8.23 11.91
CA PHE A 126 14.16 -9.37 11.12
C PHE A 126 15.56 -9.16 10.55
N ILE A 127 15.86 -7.98 10.00
CA ILE A 127 17.18 -7.67 9.43
C ILE A 127 18.24 -7.69 10.52
N LEU A 128 18.01 -6.98 11.64
CA LEU A 128 18.99 -6.86 12.72
C LEU A 128 19.22 -8.16 13.50
N THR A 129 18.19 -9.03 13.55
CA THR A 129 18.29 -10.30 14.27
C THR A 129 18.75 -11.42 13.33
N GLY A 130 18.31 -11.40 12.07
CA GLY A 130 18.61 -12.44 11.08
C GLY A 130 19.96 -12.27 10.38
N GLY A 131 20.49 -11.04 10.30
CA GLY A 131 21.75 -10.74 9.63
C GLY A 131 22.92 -11.69 10.00
N PRO A 132 23.21 -11.87 11.28
CA PRO A 132 24.29 -12.79 11.71
C PRO A 132 24.06 -14.25 11.29
N PHE A 133 22.80 -14.70 11.18
CA PHE A 133 22.48 -16.06 10.71
C PHE A 133 22.69 -16.21 9.21
N ILE A 134 22.44 -15.18 8.43
CA ILE A 134 22.62 -15.19 6.96
C ILE A 134 24.11 -15.29 6.63
N GLU A 135 24.97 -14.55 7.35
CA GLU A 135 26.43 -14.60 7.15
C GLU A 135 27.00 -16.01 7.39
N THR A 136 26.49 -16.76 8.36
CA THR A 136 26.91 -18.14 8.64
C THR A 136 26.37 -19.17 7.64
N THR A 137 25.35 -18.81 6.87
CA THR A 137 24.62 -19.73 5.98
C THR A 137 24.93 -19.51 4.49
N HIS A 138 25.85 -18.58 4.17
CA HIS A 138 26.13 -18.08 2.81
C HIS A 138 26.51 -19.15 1.75
N ASN A 139 26.78 -20.39 2.14
CA ASN A 139 27.16 -21.49 1.25
C ASN A 139 26.17 -22.68 1.23
N LYS A 140 24.97 -22.54 1.80
CA LYS A 140 24.00 -23.65 1.80
C LYS A 140 22.89 -23.41 0.79
N VAL A 141 22.94 -24.19 -0.32
CA VAL A 141 22.00 -24.14 -1.46
C VAL A 141 20.53 -24.41 -1.07
N GLY A 142 20.28 -24.93 0.13
CA GLY A 142 18.93 -25.26 0.60
C GLY A 142 17.96 -24.09 0.76
N PHE A 143 18.45 -22.85 0.85
CA PHE A 143 17.58 -21.65 0.98
C PHE A 143 17.14 -21.05 -0.35
N THR A 144 17.71 -21.47 -1.48
CA THR A 144 17.36 -20.93 -2.80
C THR A 144 15.99 -21.41 -3.28
N ALA A 145 15.62 -22.66 -2.99
CA ALA A 145 14.35 -23.23 -3.44
C ALA A 145 13.12 -22.51 -2.84
N PRO A 146 13.02 -22.25 -1.50
CA PRO A 146 11.94 -21.46 -0.92
C PRO A 146 11.88 -20.02 -1.48
N LEU A 147 13.02 -19.37 -1.68
CA LEU A 147 13.07 -17.99 -2.23
C LEU A 147 12.58 -17.97 -3.68
N THR A 148 12.94 -18.97 -4.50
CA THR A 148 12.45 -19.09 -5.87
C THR A 148 10.93 -19.31 -5.91
N ALA A 149 10.39 -20.13 -5.02
CA ALA A 149 8.95 -20.36 -4.91
C ALA A 149 8.20 -19.09 -4.53
N ILE A 150 8.72 -18.31 -3.55
CA ILE A 150 8.16 -17.02 -3.16
C ILE A 150 8.18 -16.05 -4.35
N THR A 151 9.30 -15.94 -5.07
CA THR A 151 9.42 -15.06 -6.25
C THR A 151 8.43 -15.45 -7.35
N ALA A 152 8.21 -16.74 -7.59
CA ALA A 152 7.22 -17.20 -8.55
C ALA A 152 5.79 -16.85 -8.11
N ALA A 153 5.47 -17.00 -6.83
CA ALA A 153 4.16 -16.63 -6.28
C ALA A 153 3.88 -15.13 -6.43
N VAL A 154 4.91 -14.27 -6.27
CA VAL A 154 4.79 -12.81 -6.41
C VAL A 154 4.33 -12.42 -7.81
N VAL A 155 4.77 -13.13 -8.87
CA VAL A 155 4.31 -12.86 -10.25
C VAL A 155 2.79 -13.05 -10.36
N GLY A 156 2.24 -14.10 -9.75
CA GLY A 156 0.79 -14.33 -9.70
C GLY A 156 0.05 -13.23 -8.93
N VAL A 157 0.61 -12.75 -7.83
CA VAL A 157 0.02 -11.66 -7.04
C VAL A 157 0.03 -10.34 -7.82
N ILE A 158 1.13 -10.03 -8.52
CA ILE A 158 1.22 -8.83 -9.38
C ILE A 158 0.18 -8.90 -10.50
N LEU A 159 0.01 -10.05 -11.14
CA LEU A 159 -1.03 -10.24 -12.16
C LEU A 159 -2.43 -10.04 -11.58
N ASN A 160 -2.72 -10.64 -10.42
CA ASN A 160 -4.01 -10.46 -9.75
C ASN A 160 -4.27 -8.99 -9.40
N LEU A 161 -3.27 -8.29 -8.90
CA LEU A 161 -3.34 -6.85 -8.60
C LEU A 161 -3.60 -6.02 -9.86
N ALA A 162 -2.90 -6.33 -10.96
CA ALA A 162 -3.10 -5.65 -12.24
C ALA A 162 -4.55 -5.84 -12.75
N LEU A 163 -5.08 -7.06 -12.71
CA LEU A 163 -6.46 -7.36 -13.08
C LEU A 163 -7.46 -6.64 -12.19
N PHE A 164 -7.19 -6.61 -10.88
CA PHE A 164 -8.00 -5.90 -9.90
C PHE A 164 -8.07 -4.39 -10.22
N PHE A 165 -6.92 -3.75 -10.52
CA PHE A 165 -6.89 -2.32 -10.86
C PHE A 165 -7.54 -2.02 -12.20
N ILE A 166 -7.30 -2.86 -13.23
CA ILE A 166 -8.00 -2.72 -14.51
C ILE A 166 -9.50 -2.77 -14.30
N TRP A 167 -9.98 -3.72 -13.50
CA TRP A 167 -11.40 -3.85 -13.20
C TRP A 167 -11.96 -2.58 -12.54
N HIS A 168 -11.30 -2.10 -11.48
CA HIS A 168 -11.78 -0.92 -10.73
C HIS A 168 -11.59 0.41 -11.48
N SER A 169 -10.62 0.50 -12.40
CA SER A 169 -10.41 1.72 -13.20
C SER A 169 -11.34 1.78 -14.40
N VAL A 170 -11.67 0.62 -15.00
CA VAL A 170 -12.46 0.55 -16.22
C VAL A 170 -13.95 0.34 -15.92
N TRP A 171 -14.28 -0.36 -14.81
CA TRP A 171 -15.64 -0.57 -14.32
C TRP A 171 -15.85 0.19 -13.01
N GLY A 172 -16.14 1.49 -13.10
CA GLY A 172 -16.52 2.30 -11.95
C GLY A 172 -17.97 2.08 -11.51
N PRO A 173 -18.43 2.78 -10.45
CA PRO A 173 -19.83 2.73 -9.99
C PRO A 173 -20.86 3.13 -11.04
N SER A 174 -20.45 3.96 -12.01
CA SER A 174 -21.26 4.43 -13.15
C SER A 174 -21.26 3.47 -14.34
N GLY A 175 -20.55 2.33 -14.27
CA GLY A 175 -20.42 1.35 -15.35
C GLY A 175 -19.08 1.41 -16.07
N PHE A 176 -19.06 0.97 -17.33
CA PHE A 176 -17.85 0.93 -18.15
C PHE A 176 -17.40 2.34 -18.57
N ASP A 177 -16.14 2.69 -18.24
CA ASP A 177 -15.51 3.94 -18.66
C ASP A 177 -14.61 3.72 -19.88
N PRO A 178 -15.06 4.14 -21.08
CA PRO A 178 -14.30 3.96 -22.31
C PRO A 178 -13.02 4.81 -22.36
N TRP A 179 -12.97 5.94 -21.65
CA TRP A 179 -11.82 6.82 -21.63
C TRP A 179 -10.69 6.22 -20.80
N SER A 180 -11.00 5.71 -19.61
CA SER A 180 -10.03 4.99 -18.78
C SER A 180 -9.49 3.74 -19.50
N ALA A 181 -10.34 3.00 -20.21
CA ALA A 181 -9.92 1.88 -21.02
C ALA A 181 -8.99 2.30 -22.17
N ALA A 182 -9.32 3.39 -22.88
CA ALA A 182 -8.51 3.92 -23.99
C ALA A 182 -7.13 4.40 -23.50
N ILE A 183 -7.08 5.10 -22.35
CA ILE A 183 -5.83 5.55 -21.73
C ILE A 183 -4.98 4.34 -21.33
N ALA A 184 -5.56 3.32 -20.70
CA ALA A 184 -4.84 2.11 -20.30
C ALA A 184 -4.27 1.35 -21.50
N LEU A 185 -5.03 1.16 -22.56
CA LEU A 185 -4.56 0.52 -23.81
C LEU A 185 -3.48 1.34 -24.51
N GLY A 186 -3.65 2.66 -24.57
CA GLY A 186 -2.66 3.58 -25.11
C GLY A 186 -1.34 3.52 -24.35
N ALA A 187 -1.41 3.57 -23.01
CA ALA A 187 -0.24 3.46 -22.14
C ALA A 187 0.47 2.11 -22.32
N ALA A 188 -0.27 1.00 -22.38
CA ALA A 188 0.26 -0.32 -22.67
C ALA A 188 0.96 -0.37 -24.05
N GLY A 189 0.35 0.19 -25.09
CA GLY A 189 0.95 0.31 -26.42
C GLY A 189 2.27 1.08 -26.42
N LEU A 190 2.32 2.22 -25.72
CA LEU A 190 3.52 3.03 -25.58
C LEU A 190 4.65 2.28 -24.84
N LEU A 191 4.30 1.56 -23.77
CA LEU A 191 5.28 0.78 -23.00
C LEU A 191 5.80 -0.43 -23.76
N PHE A 192 4.89 -1.29 -24.28
CA PHE A 192 5.28 -2.59 -24.85
C PHE A 192 5.74 -2.50 -26.30
N ARG A 193 5.08 -1.67 -27.13
CA ARG A 193 5.37 -1.58 -28.57
C ARG A 193 6.42 -0.53 -28.86
N TYR A 194 6.33 0.66 -28.23
CA TYR A 194 7.24 1.78 -28.50
C TYR A 194 8.37 1.89 -27.48
N LYS A 195 8.34 1.11 -26.38
CA LYS A 195 9.36 1.06 -25.33
C LYS A 195 9.69 2.45 -24.73
N TRP A 196 8.69 3.28 -24.60
CA TRP A 196 8.87 4.58 -23.97
C TRP A 196 9.23 4.42 -22.49
N LYS A 197 9.97 5.38 -21.94
CA LYS A 197 10.27 5.42 -20.51
C LYS A 197 8.96 5.61 -19.72
N LEU A 198 8.81 4.91 -18.62
CA LEU A 198 7.62 4.96 -17.77
C LEU A 198 7.19 6.39 -17.41
N THR A 199 8.15 7.26 -17.09
CA THR A 199 7.90 8.67 -16.76
C THR A 199 7.18 9.46 -17.86
N TRP A 200 7.52 9.20 -19.12
CA TRP A 200 6.85 9.87 -20.26
C TRP A 200 5.45 9.30 -20.51
N VAL A 201 5.28 8.01 -20.29
CA VAL A 201 3.95 7.36 -20.41
C VAL A 201 3.02 7.87 -19.32
N LEU A 202 3.49 8.00 -18.08
CA LEU A 202 2.73 8.57 -16.97
C LEU A 202 2.35 10.03 -17.25
N ALA A 203 3.30 10.86 -17.71
CA ALA A 203 3.02 12.24 -18.04
C ALA A 203 1.99 12.37 -19.18
N ALA A 204 2.10 11.54 -20.21
CA ALA A 204 1.15 11.54 -21.33
C ALA A 204 -0.25 11.08 -20.87
N ALA A 205 -0.33 10.00 -20.08
CA ALA A 205 -1.59 9.51 -19.55
C ALA A 205 -2.26 10.53 -18.62
N ALA A 206 -1.48 11.20 -17.75
CA ALA A 206 -1.97 12.26 -16.88
C ALA A 206 -2.50 13.46 -17.67
N ALA A 207 -1.78 13.88 -18.72
CA ALA A 207 -2.22 14.99 -19.59
C ALA A 207 -3.54 14.65 -20.31
N VAL A 208 -3.64 13.44 -20.87
CA VAL A 208 -4.88 12.98 -21.52
C VAL A 208 -6.04 12.86 -20.53
N GLY A 209 -5.79 12.30 -19.35
CA GLY A 209 -6.80 12.18 -18.28
C GLY A 209 -7.31 13.54 -17.83
N LEU A 210 -6.41 14.55 -17.69
CA LEU A 210 -6.78 15.91 -17.33
C LEU A 210 -7.67 16.55 -18.44
N ILE A 211 -7.31 16.37 -19.71
CA ILE A 211 -8.09 16.89 -20.84
C ILE A 211 -9.49 16.25 -20.85
N VAL A 212 -9.58 14.95 -20.68
CA VAL A 212 -10.86 14.22 -20.63
C VAL A 212 -11.73 14.71 -19.46
N HIS A 213 -11.11 14.94 -18.31
CA HIS A 213 -11.81 15.46 -17.13
C HIS A 213 -12.31 16.90 -17.36
N MET A 214 -11.47 17.79 -17.89
CA MET A 214 -11.84 19.18 -18.19
C MET A 214 -12.91 19.27 -19.29
N ALA A 215 -12.93 18.33 -20.23
CA ALA A 215 -13.97 18.23 -21.25
C ALA A 215 -15.31 17.68 -20.74
N GLY A 216 -15.39 17.31 -19.47
CA GLY A 216 -16.61 16.72 -18.86
C GLY A 216 -16.95 15.33 -19.42
N LEU A 217 -15.98 14.65 -20.06
CA LEU A 217 -16.18 13.36 -20.69
C LEU A 217 -15.85 12.19 -19.73
N SER A 218 -15.24 12.46 -18.58
CA SER A 218 -15.01 11.46 -17.55
C SER A 218 -16.33 11.13 -16.86
N GLY A 219 -16.75 9.87 -16.90
CA GLY A 219 -17.93 9.36 -16.19
C GLY A 219 -17.77 9.33 -14.66
N ALA A 220 -16.84 10.09 -14.10
CA ALA A 220 -16.59 10.22 -12.65
C ALA A 220 -17.45 11.37 -12.12
N GLY A 221 -18.65 11.05 -11.68
CA GLY A 221 -19.50 11.82 -10.80
C GLY A 221 -19.71 11.04 -9.53
#